data_66d56f0a07c233c654277aecb2f721f0
#
_entry.id   66d56f0a07c233c654277aecb2f721f0
#
_cell.length_a   1.000
_cell.length_b   1.000
_cell.length_c   1.000
_cell.angle_alpha   90.00
_cell.angle_beta   90.00
_cell.angle_gamma   90.00
#
_symmetry.space_group_name_H-M   'P 1'
#
loop_
_entity.id
_entity.type
_entity.pdbx_description
1 polymer ?
#
loop_
_entity_poly.entity_id
_entity_poly.type
_entity_poly.pdbx_seq_one_letter_code
_entity_poly.pdbx_strand_id
1 'polypeptide(L)'
;MLDNALKEQVKSLFSSLKDRYVFKISARTGHPSRTELIELLEETASCSENITCHIEEGADLEFSLLKNETDTGICFRGIPSGHEFSSLLLAVLNADGIGKNLPDENTRARIKALKGPAELTTYMSLSCTNCPDVVQSLNVITLLHPSVRHTIIDGALHQEETERLHIQAVPAVYVGQEILHVGRSNLNELLEKLEERLGSNETEVTPQEYHFDVLVAGGGPAGAAAAIYSARKGLKVGVVAQRIGGQVNETVGIENFISVPYTTGTALAGDLRKH
;
A
#
# COMPACT_ATOMS: atom_id res chain seq x y z
N MET A 1 -14.24 15.08 -9.09
CA MET A 1 -15.38 15.14 -8.13
C MET A 1 -15.82 13.73 -7.78
N LEU A 2 -15.95 13.45 -6.48
CA LEU A 2 -16.45 12.18 -5.99
C LEU A 2 -17.97 12.14 -6.12
N ASP A 3 -18.53 11.06 -6.70
CA ASP A 3 -19.97 10.87 -6.68
C ASP A 3 -20.49 10.55 -5.27
N ASN A 4 -21.80 10.65 -5.09
CA ASN A 4 -22.41 10.44 -3.77
C ASN A 4 -22.19 9.02 -3.23
N ALA A 5 -22.17 8.00 -4.09
CA ALA A 5 -21.96 6.63 -3.67
C ALA A 5 -20.52 6.42 -3.14
N LEU A 6 -19.54 6.98 -3.83
CA LEU A 6 -18.14 6.94 -3.41
C LEU A 6 -17.91 7.74 -2.13
N LYS A 7 -18.56 8.92 -1.99
CA LYS A 7 -18.51 9.72 -0.73
C LYS A 7 -19.03 8.91 0.47
N GLU A 8 -20.13 8.20 0.33
CA GLU A 8 -20.66 7.36 1.42
C GLU A 8 -19.72 6.18 1.75
N GLN A 9 -19.06 5.58 0.75
CA GLN A 9 -18.04 4.56 0.99
C GLN A 9 -16.83 5.14 1.73
N VAL A 10 -16.33 6.30 1.32
CA VAL A 10 -15.20 6.96 1.98
C VAL A 10 -15.55 7.36 3.42
N LYS A 11 -16.76 7.90 3.67
CA LYS A 11 -17.26 8.16 5.03
C LYS A 11 -17.26 6.91 5.89
N SER A 12 -17.75 5.79 5.35
CA SER A 12 -17.73 4.50 6.05
C SER A 12 -16.32 4.04 6.40
N LEU A 13 -15.37 4.19 5.47
CA LEU A 13 -13.96 3.85 5.69
C LEU A 13 -13.33 4.72 6.78
N PHE A 14 -13.62 6.01 6.79
CA PHE A 14 -13.03 6.98 7.71
C PHE A 14 -13.77 7.11 9.04
N SER A 15 -14.90 6.43 9.22
CA SER A 15 -15.71 6.51 10.44
C SER A 15 -14.99 6.03 11.71
N SER A 16 -13.94 5.22 11.56
CA SER A 16 -13.16 4.63 12.66
C SER A 16 -11.80 5.31 12.88
N LEU A 17 -11.53 6.44 12.20
CA LEU A 17 -10.30 7.20 12.40
C LEU A 17 -10.21 7.73 13.84
N LYS A 18 -9.06 7.55 14.47
CA LYS A 18 -8.77 7.95 15.84
C LYS A 18 -7.94 9.22 15.94
N ASP A 19 -7.03 9.40 14.98
CA ASP A 19 -6.11 10.52 14.93
C ASP A 19 -6.60 11.61 13.96
N ARG A 20 -5.99 12.79 14.02
CA ARG A 20 -6.28 13.91 13.12
C ARG A 20 -5.30 13.92 11.98
N TYR A 21 -5.82 14.21 10.78
CA TYR A 21 -5.05 14.27 9.55
C TYR A 21 -5.18 15.61 8.86
N VAL A 22 -4.09 16.04 8.21
CA VAL A 22 -4.08 17.25 7.39
C VAL A 22 -3.51 16.89 6.01
N PHE A 23 -4.25 17.20 4.97
CA PHE A 23 -3.70 17.30 3.62
C PHE A 23 -3.05 18.68 3.50
N LYS A 24 -1.74 18.75 3.64
CA LYS A 24 -0.97 19.97 3.47
C LYS A 24 -0.67 20.16 1.99
N ILE A 25 -1.46 21.01 1.34
CA ILE A 25 -1.44 21.24 -0.11
C ILE A 25 -0.51 22.42 -0.38
N SER A 26 0.54 22.17 -1.16
CA SER A 26 1.48 23.17 -1.65
C SER A 26 1.32 23.24 -3.17
N ALA A 27 0.63 24.28 -3.66
CA ALA A 27 0.25 24.34 -5.06
C ALA A 27 0.44 25.74 -5.63
N ARG A 28 1.20 25.81 -6.75
CA ARG A 28 1.49 27.07 -7.43
C ARG A 28 0.23 27.72 -7.98
N THR A 29 0.07 29.00 -7.68
CA THR A 29 -1.00 29.82 -8.27
C THR A 29 -0.88 29.82 -9.81
N GLY A 30 -1.98 29.53 -10.50
CA GLY A 30 -2.00 29.42 -11.95
C GLY A 30 -1.58 28.04 -12.52
N HIS A 31 -1.27 27.06 -11.67
CA HIS A 31 -1.10 25.68 -12.16
C HIS A 31 -2.44 25.14 -12.71
N PRO A 32 -2.47 24.55 -13.93
CA PRO A 32 -3.73 24.14 -14.59
C PRO A 32 -4.57 23.18 -13.73
N SER A 33 -3.94 22.27 -13.04
CA SER A 33 -4.60 21.23 -12.23
C SER A 33 -4.75 21.60 -10.74
N ARG A 34 -4.44 22.85 -10.35
CA ARG A 34 -4.54 23.29 -8.94
C ARG A 34 -5.95 23.14 -8.37
N THR A 35 -6.94 23.60 -9.11
CA THR A 35 -8.34 23.53 -8.70
C THR A 35 -8.78 22.09 -8.52
N GLU A 36 -8.44 21.21 -9.45
CA GLU A 36 -8.81 19.79 -9.42
C GLU A 36 -8.21 19.08 -8.21
N LEU A 37 -6.93 19.32 -7.88
CA LEU A 37 -6.29 18.75 -6.68
C LEU A 37 -6.99 19.20 -5.41
N ILE A 38 -7.24 20.52 -5.29
CA ILE A 38 -7.88 21.09 -4.09
C ILE A 38 -9.28 20.51 -3.91
N GLU A 39 -10.10 20.51 -4.96
CA GLU A 39 -11.45 19.96 -4.94
C GLU A 39 -11.47 18.48 -4.52
N LEU A 40 -10.58 17.65 -5.09
CA LEU A 40 -10.49 16.23 -4.73
C LEU A 40 -10.17 16.04 -3.23
N LEU A 41 -9.19 16.80 -2.73
CA LEU A 41 -8.74 16.66 -1.35
C LEU A 41 -9.75 17.24 -0.36
N GLU A 42 -10.41 18.38 -0.67
CA GLU A 42 -11.49 18.94 0.14
C GLU A 42 -12.72 18.03 0.16
N GLU A 43 -13.11 17.45 -0.97
CA GLU A 43 -14.19 16.48 -1.03
C GLU A 43 -13.86 15.21 -0.21
N THR A 44 -12.62 14.74 -0.27
CA THR A 44 -12.14 13.60 0.53
C THR A 44 -12.12 13.93 2.02
N ALA A 45 -11.62 15.10 2.39
CA ALA A 45 -11.59 15.59 3.77
C ALA A 45 -12.99 15.76 4.35
N SER A 46 -13.97 16.23 3.53
CA SER A 46 -15.37 16.40 3.96
C SER A 46 -16.05 15.08 4.39
N CYS A 47 -15.44 13.94 4.09
CA CYS A 47 -15.94 12.63 4.49
C CYS A 47 -15.60 12.25 5.93
N SER A 48 -14.82 13.06 6.67
CA SER A 48 -14.48 12.81 8.07
C SER A 48 -14.17 14.10 8.82
N GLU A 49 -14.64 14.22 10.05
CA GLU A 49 -14.30 15.34 10.95
C GLU A 49 -12.82 15.32 11.39
N ASN A 50 -12.15 14.19 11.21
CA ASN A 50 -10.75 14.00 11.56
C ASN A 50 -9.77 14.43 10.45
N ILE A 51 -10.26 14.86 9.28
CA ILE A 51 -9.41 15.25 8.15
C ILE A 51 -9.69 16.69 7.75
N THR A 52 -8.62 17.46 7.56
CA THR A 52 -8.69 18.86 7.11
C THR A 52 -7.71 19.11 5.98
N CYS A 53 -7.92 20.19 5.22
CA CYS A 53 -6.99 20.67 4.21
C CYS A 53 -6.32 21.95 4.71
N HIS A 54 -5.02 22.08 4.48
CA HIS A 54 -4.26 23.31 4.62
C HIS A 54 -3.62 23.66 3.29
N ILE A 55 -3.98 24.82 2.74
CA ILE A 55 -3.55 25.24 1.40
C ILE A 55 -2.54 26.37 1.53
N GLU A 56 -1.38 26.20 0.91
CA GLU A 56 -0.34 27.22 0.83
C GLU A 56 0.16 27.39 -0.62
N GLU A 57 0.82 28.49 -0.88
CA GLU A 57 1.50 28.70 -2.16
C GLU A 57 2.73 27.79 -2.24
N GLY A 58 2.91 27.12 -3.36
CA GLY A 58 4.01 26.19 -3.61
C GLY A 58 4.72 26.44 -4.93
N ALA A 59 5.81 25.75 -5.14
CA ALA A 59 6.56 25.80 -6.38
C ALA A 59 5.94 24.94 -7.49
N ASP A 60 5.23 23.88 -7.11
CA ASP A 60 4.67 22.87 -8.00
C ASP A 60 3.23 22.51 -7.59
N LEU A 61 2.79 21.30 -7.89
CA LEU A 61 1.50 20.72 -7.53
C LEU A 61 1.72 19.50 -6.66
N GLU A 62 1.68 19.68 -5.34
CA GLU A 62 1.93 18.59 -4.40
C GLU A 62 1.12 18.73 -3.11
N PHE A 63 0.99 17.64 -2.39
CA PHE A 63 0.52 17.65 -1.02
C PHE A 63 1.20 16.57 -0.18
N SER A 64 1.35 16.85 1.09
CA SER A 64 1.85 15.92 2.09
C SER A 64 0.75 15.51 3.06
N LEU A 65 0.82 14.28 3.55
CA LEU A 65 -0.05 13.79 4.61
C LEU A 65 0.60 14.05 5.97
N LEU A 66 -0.11 14.80 6.83
CA LEU A 66 0.30 14.99 8.22
C LEU A 66 -0.64 14.19 9.13
N LYS A 67 -0.08 13.65 10.21
CA LYS A 67 -0.81 13.00 11.30
C LYS A 67 -0.55 13.75 12.59
N ASN A 68 -1.59 14.28 13.24
CA ASN A 68 -1.46 15.08 14.46
C ASN A 68 -0.39 16.20 14.31
N GLU A 69 -0.45 16.92 13.17
CA GLU A 69 0.48 17.99 12.78
C GLU A 69 1.92 17.52 12.45
N THR A 70 2.23 16.23 12.59
CA THR A 70 3.53 15.66 12.25
C THR A 70 3.52 15.11 10.82
N ASP A 71 4.55 15.43 10.04
CA ASP A 71 4.72 14.91 8.68
C ASP A 71 4.93 13.39 8.72
N THR A 72 4.12 12.66 7.97
CA THR A 72 4.22 11.21 7.85
C THR A 72 5.35 10.74 6.93
N GLY A 73 5.94 11.64 6.17
CA GLY A 73 6.92 11.34 5.13
C GLY A 73 6.31 10.97 3.78
N ILE A 74 4.98 10.97 3.64
CA ILE A 74 4.29 10.67 2.39
C ILE A 74 3.92 11.97 1.67
N CYS A 75 4.37 12.11 0.43
CA CYS A 75 4.09 13.25 -0.44
C CYS A 75 3.59 12.76 -1.81
N PHE A 76 2.55 13.38 -2.33
CA PHE A 76 2.05 13.16 -3.69
C PHE A 76 2.32 14.42 -4.53
N ARG A 77 3.05 14.27 -5.63
CA ARG A 77 3.24 15.27 -6.67
C ARG A 77 2.33 14.92 -7.85
N GLY A 78 1.09 15.35 -7.77
CA GLY A 78 0.02 15.07 -8.70
C GLY A 78 -1.34 14.91 -8.03
N ILE A 79 -2.33 14.50 -8.81
CA ILE A 79 -3.70 14.29 -8.34
C ILE A 79 -3.93 12.79 -8.16
N PRO A 80 -4.08 12.27 -6.93
CA PRO A 80 -4.29 10.84 -6.69
C PRO A 80 -5.72 10.42 -7.02
N SER A 81 -6.05 10.44 -8.30
CA SER A 81 -7.32 9.98 -8.86
C SER A 81 -7.20 8.61 -9.53
N GLY A 82 -8.24 8.12 -10.19
CA GLY A 82 -8.21 6.83 -10.85
C GLY A 82 -7.82 5.69 -9.91
N HIS A 83 -6.84 4.87 -10.32
CA HIS A 83 -6.36 3.75 -9.51
C HIS A 83 -5.64 4.19 -8.22
N GLU A 84 -5.02 5.38 -8.23
CA GLU A 84 -4.27 5.90 -7.07
C GLU A 84 -5.15 6.54 -6.00
N PHE A 85 -6.45 6.73 -6.24
CA PHE A 85 -7.35 7.19 -5.19
C PHE A 85 -7.37 6.21 -4.01
N SER A 86 -7.28 4.92 -4.27
CA SER A 86 -7.15 3.91 -3.22
C SER A 86 -5.86 4.06 -2.39
N SER A 87 -4.77 4.50 -3.01
CA SER A 87 -3.49 4.74 -2.32
C SER A 87 -3.57 5.94 -1.38
N LEU A 88 -4.30 6.99 -1.76
CA LEU A 88 -4.60 8.12 -0.87
C LEU A 88 -5.39 7.66 0.38
N LEU A 89 -6.50 6.94 0.17
CA LEU A 89 -7.33 6.46 1.27
C LEU A 89 -6.56 5.54 2.21
N LEU A 90 -5.78 4.61 1.66
CA LEU A 90 -4.97 3.68 2.45
C LEU A 90 -3.79 4.36 3.14
N ALA A 91 -3.24 5.44 2.60
CA ALA A 91 -2.22 6.23 3.31
C ALA A 91 -2.77 6.74 4.66
N VAL A 92 -3.99 7.29 4.67
CA VAL A 92 -4.66 7.75 5.89
C VAL A 92 -4.97 6.58 6.83
N LEU A 93 -5.63 5.53 6.33
CA LEU A 93 -6.03 4.36 7.14
C LEU A 93 -4.84 3.61 7.72
N ASN A 94 -3.74 3.46 6.97
CA ASN A 94 -2.52 2.80 7.43
C ASN A 94 -1.80 3.66 8.47
N ALA A 95 -1.80 4.98 8.31
CA ALA A 95 -1.26 5.91 9.30
C ALA A 95 -2.03 5.84 10.63
N ASP A 96 -3.34 5.59 10.60
CA ASP A 96 -4.19 5.38 11.78
C ASP A 96 -4.05 3.96 12.38
N GLY A 97 -3.39 3.04 11.66
CA GLY A 97 -3.20 1.65 12.09
C GLY A 97 -4.40 0.74 11.85
N ILE A 98 -5.41 1.21 11.10
CA ILE A 98 -6.65 0.46 10.80
C ILE A 98 -6.75 0.03 9.33
N GLY A 99 -5.74 0.35 8.52
CA GLY A 99 -5.71 0.01 7.11
C GLY A 99 -5.58 -1.50 6.86
N LYS A 100 -5.89 -1.88 5.64
CA LYS A 100 -5.72 -3.26 5.17
C LYS A 100 -4.26 -3.52 4.81
N ASN A 101 -3.83 -4.76 4.92
CA ASN A 101 -2.49 -5.22 4.51
C ASN A 101 -1.33 -4.61 5.33
N LEU A 102 -1.59 -4.21 6.57
CA LEU A 102 -0.51 -3.86 7.49
C LEU A 102 0.36 -5.09 7.76
N PRO A 103 1.70 -4.94 7.75
CA PRO A 103 2.61 -6.07 7.91
C PRO A 103 2.58 -6.66 9.33
N ASP A 104 2.97 -7.91 9.42
CA ASP A 104 3.19 -8.59 10.70
C ASP A 104 4.38 -8.00 11.48
N GLU A 105 4.54 -8.42 12.74
CA GLU A 105 5.58 -7.89 13.62
C GLU A 105 6.99 -8.15 13.10
N ASN A 106 7.25 -9.28 12.42
CA ASN A 106 8.56 -9.57 11.85
C ASN A 106 8.88 -8.59 10.70
N THR A 107 7.94 -8.39 9.81
CA THR A 107 8.09 -7.45 8.70
C THR A 107 8.22 -6.00 9.22
N ARG A 108 7.46 -5.64 10.28
CA ARG A 108 7.61 -4.34 10.97
C ARG A 108 9.01 -4.16 11.57
N ALA A 109 9.54 -5.21 12.21
CA ALA A 109 10.89 -5.17 12.78
C ALA A 109 11.97 -4.99 11.68
N ARG A 110 11.84 -5.70 10.56
CA ARG A 110 12.73 -5.54 9.38
C ARG A 110 12.67 -4.11 8.83
N ILE A 111 11.47 -3.54 8.67
CA ILE A 111 11.32 -2.15 8.20
C ILE A 111 12.01 -1.19 9.15
N LYS A 112 11.79 -1.31 10.46
CA LYS A 112 12.42 -0.46 11.48
C LYS A 112 13.95 -0.59 11.52
N ALA A 113 14.46 -1.74 11.11
CA ALA A 113 15.89 -2.03 11.07
C ALA A 113 16.61 -1.46 9.85
N LEU A 114 15.91 -1.03 8.80
CA LEU A 114 16.52 -0.41 7.64
C LEU A 114 17.44 0.75 8.09
N LYS A 115 18.57 0.88 7.43
CA LYS A 115 19.44 2.05 7.64
C LYS A 115 18.88 3.22 6.85
N GLY A 116 18.78 4.37 7.51
CA GLY A 116 18.31 5.61 6.91
C GLY A 116 19.32 6.73 7.06
N PRO A 117 19.00 7.91 6.55
CA PRO A 117 17.76 8.29 5.86
C PRO A 117 17.66 7.78 4.43
N ALA A 118 16.44 7.64 3.91
CA ALA A 118 16.18 7.29 2.53
C ALA A 118 15.03 8.10 1.92
N GLU A 119 15.27 8.63 0.73
CA GLU A 119 14.28 9.33 -0.09
C GLU A 119 13.85 8.38 -1.22
N LEU A 120 12.61 7.91 -1.14
CA LEU A 120 12.01 7.05 -2.14
C LEU A 120 11.16 7.91 -3.09
N THR A 121 11.24 7.63 -4.37
CA THR A 121 10.40 8.26 -5.38
C THR A 121 9.76 7.19 -6.25
N THR A 122 8.43 7.23 -6.39
CA THR A 122 7.70 6.35 -7.30
C THR A 122 7.06 7.16 -8.40
N TYR A 123 7.49 6.93 -9.64
CA TYR A 123 6.80 7.43 -10.83
C TYR A 123 5.67 6.48 -11.17
N MET A 124 4.47 7.00 -11.31
CA MET A 124 3.26 6.23 -11.58
C MET A 124 2.43 6.86 -12.71
N SER A 125 1.39 6.18 -13.11
CA SER A 125 0.34 6.69 -14.00
C SER A 125 -1.03 6.34 -13.42
N LEU A 126 -1.98 7.25 -13.52
CA LEU A 126 -3.33 7.08 -13.00
C LEU A 126 -4.10 5.91 -13.65
N SER A 127 -3.70 5.51 -14.85
CA SER A 127 -4.26 4.35 -15.58
C SER A 127 -3.54 3.03 -15.32
N CYS A 128 -2.45 3.05 -14.56
CA CYS A 128 -1.64 1.87 -14.26
C CYS A 128 -2.29 1.02 -13.16
N THR A 129 -2.68 -0.20 -13.46
CA THR A 129 -3.32 -1.12 -12.50
C THR A 129 -2.36 -1.72 -11.48
N ASN A 130 -1.06 -1.73 -11.76
CA ASN A 130 -0.02 -2.28 -10.87
C ASN A 130 0.64 -1.23 -9.98
N CYS A 131 0.44 0.07 -10.27
CA CYS A 131 1.07 1.15 -9.53
C CYS A 131 0.59 1.21 -8.06
N PRO A 132 -0.70 1.05 -7.74
CA PRO A 132 -1.17 1.11 -6.37
C PRO A 132 -0.52 0.09 -5.42
N ASP A 133 -0.24 -1.14 -5.88
CA ASP A 133 0.41 -2.17 -5.05
C ASP A 133 1.79 -1.71 -4.56
N VAL A 134 2.56 -1.08 -5.45
CA VAL A 134 3.91 -0.57 -5.15
C VAL A 134 3.84 0.69 -4.28
N VAL A 135 2.99 1.66 -4.65
CA VAL A 135 2.80 2.91 -3.90
C VAL A 135 2.37 2.63 -2.46
N GLN A 136 1.36 1.78 -2.28
CA GLN A 136 0.84 1.42 -0.95
C GLN A 136 1.88 0.67 -0.11
N SER A 137 2.66 -0.22 -0.72
CA SER A 137 3.74 -0.93 -0.03
C SER A 137 4.83 0.03 0.48
N LEU A 138 5.28 0.96 -0.35
CA LEU A 138 6.28 1.96 0.04
C LEU A 138 5.73 2.97 1.05
N ASN A 139 4.45 3.35 0.95
CA ASN A 139 3.78 4.17 1.97
C ASN A 139 3.79 3.47 3.34
N VAL A 140 3.53 2.15 3.39
CA VAL A 140 3.60 1.38 4.64
C VAL A 140 5.02 1.38 5.22
N ILE A 141 6.05 1.20 4.37
CA ILE A 141 7.45 1.28 4.82
C ILE A 141 7.75 2.66 5.39
N THR A 142 7.33 3.72 4.71
CA THR A 142 7.52 5.11 5.15
C THR A 142 6.83 5.39 6.49
N LEU A 143 5.60 4.94 6.68
CA LEU A 143 4.86 5.11 7.94
C LEU A 143 5.48 4.38 9.13
N LEU A 144 6.20 3.29 8.88
CA LEU A 144 6.82 2.47 9.92
C LEU A 144 8.29 2.82 10.19
N HIS A 145 8.93 3.62 9.33
CA HIS A 145 10.34 4.00 9.46
C HIS A 145 10.52 5.52 9.56
N PRO A 146 11.07 6.06 10.66
CA PRO A 146 11.07 7.50 10.95
C PRO A 146 11.92 8.35 9.98
N SER A 147 12.87 7.74 9.27
CA SER A 147 13.81 8.44 8.38
C SER A 147 13.62 8.07 6.91
N VAL A 148 12.56 7.36 6.55
CA VAL A 148 12.20 7.07 5.14
C VAL A 148 11.09 8.03 4.73
N ARG A 149 11.27 8.64 3.57
CA ARG A 149 10.26 9.49 2.92
C ARG A 149 9.89 8.89 1.58
N HIS A 150 8.65 9.07 1.16
CA HIS A 150 8.17 8.57 -0.11
C HIS A 150 7.41 9.66 -0.87
N THR A 151 7.91 10.00 -2.06
CA THR A 151 7.26 10.91 -3.00
C THR A 151 6.66 10.12 -4.15
N ILE A 152 5.37 10.30 -4.39
CA ILE A 152 4.62 9.66 -5.48
C ILE A 152 4.42 10.72 -6.57
N ILE A 153 4.91 10.46 -7.78
CA ILE A 153 4.90 11.41 -8.89
C ILE A 153 4.04 10.89 -10.03
N ASP A 154 3.05 11.70 -10.43
CA ASP A 154 2.31 11.44 -11.66
C ASP A 154 3.17 11.81 -12.87
N GLY A 155 3.63 10.79 -13.61
CA GLY A 155 4.49 10.98 -14.78
C GLY A 155 3.84 11.78 -15.89
N ALA A 156 2.51 11.84 -15.96
CA ALA A 156 1.81 12.65 -16.96
C ALA A 156 1.92 14.16 -16.68
N LEU A 157 2.00 14.55 -15.40
CA LEU A 157 2.18 15.95 -15.00
C LEU A 157 3.66 16.37 -14.96
N HIS A 158 4.58 15.41 -14.92
CA HIS A 158 6.03 15.63 -14.79
C HIS A 158 6.82 15.02 -15.96
N GLN A 159 6.37 15.27 -17.19
CA GLN A 159 6.95 14.66 -18.41
C GLN A 159 8.44 14.97 -18.60
N GLU A 160 8.86 16.21 -18.37
CA GLU A 160 10.27 16.60 -18.48
C GLU A 160 11.17 15.79 -17.53
N GLU A 161 10.68 15.49 -16.33
CA GLU A 161 11.40 14.70 -15.33
C GLU A 161 11.47 13.22 -15.74
N THR A 162 10.37 12.66 -16.23
CA THR A 162 10.33 11.27 -16.70
C THR A 162 11.14 11.04 -17.97
N GLU A 163 11.18 12.00 -18.89
CA GLU A 163 12.02 11.97 -20.09
C GLU A 163 13.51 12.05 -19.73
N ARG A 164 13.89 12.97 -18.85
CA ARG A 164 15.27 13.09 -18.35
C ARG A 164 15.78 11.81 -17.70
N LEU A 165 14.92 11.11 -16.96
CA LEU A 165 15.25 9.86 -16.27
C LEU A 165 15.06 8.62 -17.16
N HIS A 166 14.62 8.81 -18.42
CA HIS A 166 14.36 7.73 -19.38
C HIS A 166 13.39 6.67 -18.85
N ILE A 167 12.35 7.09 -18.14
CA ILE A 167 11.33 6.18 -17.57
C ILE A 167 10.44 5.69 -18.69
N GLN A 168 10.53 4.38 -19.00
CA GLN A 168 9.76 3.75 -20.09
C GLN A 168 8.58 2.93 -19.58
N ALA A 169 8.56 2.61 -18.30
CA ALA A 169 7.51 1.79 -17.69
C ALA A 169 7.25 2.23 -16.24
N VAL A 170 6.01 2.10 -15.82
CA VAL A 170 5.55 2.40 -14.45
C VAL A 170 4.86 1.20 -13.81
N PRO A 171 4.93 1.07 -12.47
CA PRO A 171 5.64 1.94 -11.53
C PRO A 171 7.16 1.83 -11.67
N ALA A 172 7.86 2.98 -11.53
CA ALA A 172 9.32 3.02 -11.46
C ALA A 172 9.74 3.63 -10.12
N VAL A 173 10.48 2.88 -9.33
CA VAL A 173 10.89 3.25 -7.96
C VAL A 173 12.36 3.59 -7.93
N TYR A 174 12.67 4.72 -7.30
CA TYR A 174 14.03 5.23 -7.09
C TYR A 174 14.35 5.35 -5.60
N VAL A 175 15.60 5.17 -5.25
CA VAL A 175 16.21 5.57 -3.97
C VAL A 175 17.21 6.67 -4.28
N GLY A 176 16.90 7.91 -3.89
CA GLY A 176 17.64 9.06 -4.36
C GLY A 176 17.58 9.19 -5.89
N GLN A 177 18.73 9.04 -6.57
CA GLN A 177 18.81 9.13 -8.04
C GLN A 177 18.95 7.77 -8.73
N GLU A 178 18.97 6.68 -7.99
CA GLU A 178 19.21 5.36 -8.53
C GLU A 178 17.96 4.52 -8.53
N ILE A 179 17.75 3.80 -9.63
CA ILE A 179 16.59 2.94 -9.80
C ILE A 179 16.68 1.74 -8.84
N LEU A 180 15.59 1.51 -8.09
CA LEU A 180 15.45 0.36 -7.20
C LEU A 180 14.63 -0.75 -7.87
N HIS A 181 13.52 -0.37 -8.52
CA HIS A 181 12.58 -1.32 -9.08
C HIS A 181 11.75 -0.72 -10.21
N VAL A 182 11.35 -1.57 -11.18
CA VAL A 182 10.38 -1.22 -12.24
C VAL A 182 9.37 -2.35 -12.37
N GLY A 183 8.10 -1.99 -12.49
CA GLY A 183 7.00 -2.91 -12.69
C GLY A 183 6.33 -3.34 -11.38
N ARG A 184 5.47 -4.36 -11.47
CA ARG A 184 4.72 -4.88 -10.33
C ARG A 184 5.66 -5.44 -9.25
N SER A 185 5.35 -5.17 -8.00
CA SER A 185 6.04 -5.71 -6.83
C SER A 185 5.12 -5.69 -5.60
N ASN A 186 5.57 -6.30 -4.52
CA ASN A 186 4.88 -6.33 -3.24
C ASN A 186 5.80 -5.85 -2.11
N LEU A 187 5.22 -5.68 -0.91
CA LEU A 187 5.92 -5.16 0.26
C LEU A 187 7.22 -5.92 0.56
N ASN A 188 7.19 -7.25 0.54
CA ASN A 188 8.34 -8.06 0.91
C ASN A 188 9.47 -7.95 -0.11
N GLU A 189 9.16 -8.01 -1.41
CA GLU A 189 10.15 -7.84 -2.47
C GLU A 189 10.78 -6.45 -2.46
N LEU A 190 10.00 -5.40 -2.20
CA LEU A 190 10.51 -4.04 -2.09
C LEU A 190 11.36 -3.87 -0.83
N LEU A 191 10.96 -4.48 0.28
CA LEU A 191 11.71 -4.46 1.53
C LEU A 191 13.07 -5.17 1.36
N GLU A 192 13.10 -6.35 0.72
CA GLU A 192 14.36 -7.05 0.42
C GLU A 192 15.33 -6.19 -0.40
N LYS A 193 14.83 -5.53 -1.46
CA LYS A 193 15.63 -4.61 -2.27
C LYS A 193 16.13 -3.40 -1.48
N LEU A 194 15.31 -2.88 -0.57
CA LEU A 194 15.73 -1.79 0.32
C LEU A 194 16.77 -2.25 1.34
N GLU A 195 16.65 -3.46 1.89
CA GLU A 195 17.66 -4.06 2.78
C GLU A 195 19.00 -4.26 2.05
N GLU A 196 18.97 -4.76 0.81
CA GLU A 196 20.16 -4.91 -0.02
C GLU A 196 20.80 -3.54 -0.34
N ARG A 197 19.99 -2.52 -0.57
CA ARG A 197 20.45 -1.20 -1.00
C ARG A 197 20.94 -0.33 0.15
N LEU A 198 20.18 -0.27 1.24
CA LEU A 198 20.43 0.60 2.39
C LEU A 198 21.22 -0.12 3.48
N GLY A 199 21.15 -1.42 3.50
CA GLY A 199 21.53 -2.24 4.63
C GLY A 199 20.50 -2.20 5.77
N SER A 200 20.63 -3.10 6.71
CA SER A 200 19.85 -3.11 7.93
C SER A 200 20.76 -3.12 9.16
N ASN A 201 20.26 -2.56 10.25
CA ASN A 201 20.87 -2.75 11.56
C ASN A 201 20.58 -4.18 12.01
N GLU A 202 21.50 -4.76 12.78
CA GLU A 202 21.25 -6.06 13.41
C GLU A 202 19.99 -5.93 14.26
N THR A 203 18.90 -6.52 13.80
CA THR A 203 17.76 -6.79 14.68
C THR A 203 18.13 -8.04 15.49
N GLU A 204 18.03 -7.94 16.80
CA GLU A 204 17.94 -9.13 17.66
C GLU A 204 16.60 -9.83 17.35
N VAL A 205 16.46 -10.33 16.14
CA VAL A 205 15.41 -11.29 15.82
C VAL A 205 15.88 -12.59 16.44
N THR A 206 15.40 -12.88 17.62
CA THR A 206 15.57 -14.23 18.19
C THR A 206 14.87 -15.17 17.21
N PRO A 207 15.60 -16.05 16.51
CA PRO A 207 14.97 -16.97 15.57
C PRO A 207 13.96 -17.81 16.35
N GLN A 208 12.67 -17.68 16.03
CA GLN A 208 11.66 -18.58 16.58
C GLN A 208 11.70 -19.87 15.75
N GLU A 209 12.13 -20.93 16.37
CA GLU A 209 12.11 -22.24 15.76
C GLU A 209 10.77 -22.92 16.02
N TYR A 210 10.12 -23.33 14.95
CA TYR A 210 8.87 -24.07 15.01
C TYR A 210 9.07 -25.48 14.44
N HIS A 211 8.56 -26.48 15.13
CA HIS A 211 8.57 -27.86 14.67
C HIS A 211 7.18 -28.27 14.22
N PHE A 212 7.07 -28.75 13.00
CA PHE A 212 5.84 -29.26 12.40
C PHE A 212 6.07 -30.68 11.86
N ASP A 213 5.03 -31.51 11.89
CA ASP A 213 5.04 -32.79 11.17
C ASP A 213 4.91 -32.59 9.66
N VAL A 214 4.17 -31.53 9.27
CA VAL A 214 3.95 -31.14 7.87
C VAL A 214 4.07 -29.63 7.76
N LEU A 215 4.94 -29.15 6.87
CA LEU A 215 5.01 -27.75 6.48
C LEU A 215 4.50 -27.60 5.04
N VAL A 216 3.42 -26.83 4.87
CA VAL A 216 2.80 -26.56 3.58
C VAL A 216 3.29 -25.22 3.06
N ALA A 217 3.95 -25.21 1.91
CA ALA A 217 4.36 -23.99 1.22
C ALA A 217 3.28 -23.57 0.20
N GLY A 218 2.54 -22.51 0.53
CA GLY A 218 1.48 -21.95 -0.30
C GLY A 218 0.12 -21.93 0.39
N GLY A 219 -0.57 -20.77 0.33
CA GLY A 219 -1.87 -20.52 0.97
C GLY A 219 -3.08 -20.60 0.03
N GLY A 220 -2.89 -21.05 -1.23
CA GLY A 220 -4.00 -21.26 -2.16
C GLY A 220 -4.88 -22.47 -1.79
N PRO A 221 -5.97 -22.75 -2.56
CA PRO A 221 -6.89 -23.84 -2.27
C PRO A 221 -6.22 -25.20 -2.08
N ALA A 222 -5.20 -25.51 -2.87
CA ALA A 222 -4.45 -26.77 -2.77
C ALA A 222 -3.66 -26.85 -1.45
N GLY A 223 -2.95 -25.79 -1.07
CA GLY A 223 -2.22 -25.71 0.19
C GLY A 223 -3.17 -25.76 1.39
N ALA A 224 -4.27 -25.01 1.35
CA ALA A 224 -5.29 -25.05 2.38
C ALA A 224 -5.86 -26.47 2.54
N ALA A 225 -6.22 -27.15 1.45
CA ALA A 225 -6.70 -28.53 1.49
C ALA A 225 -5.65 -29.48 2.10
N ALA A 226 -4.38 -29.39 1.68
CA ALA A 226 -3.29 -30.19 2.26
C ALA A 226 -3.15 -29.96 3.77
N ALA A 227 -3.17 -28.70 4.21
CA ALA A 227 -3.09 -28.33 5.61
C ALA A 227 -4.26 -28.89 6.44
N ILE A 228 -5.50 -28.65 5.97
CA ILE A 228 -6.73 -29.09 6.63
C ILE A 228 -6.75 -30.62 6.80
N TYR A 229 -6.48 -31.36 5.72
CA TYR A 229 -6.52 -32.82 5.79
C TYR A 229 -5.37 -33.40 6.61
N SER A 230 -4.20 -32.80 6.62
CA SER A 230 -3.09 -33.21 7.48
C SER A 230 -3.43 -32.95 8.96
N ALA A 231 -3.99 -31.79 9.28
CA ALA A 231 -4.41 -31.45 10.65
C ALA A 231 -5.54 -32.39 11.15
N ARG A 232 -6.48 -32.76 10.29
CA ARG A 232 -7.54 -33.74 10.59
C ARG A 232 -7.01 -35.15 10.87
N LYS A 233 -5.78 -35.47 10.44
CA LYS A 233 -5.08 -36.72 10.81
C LYS A 233 -4.32 -36.62 12.13
N GLY A 234 -4.43 -35.49 12.83
CA GLY A 234 -3.76 -35.25 14.10
C GLY A 234 -2.32 -34.79 13.98
N LEU A 235 -1.87 -34.44 12.78
CA LEU A 235 -0.51 -33.94 12.54
C LEU A 235 -0.43 -32.45 12.93
N LYS A 236 0.72 -32.05 13.46
CA LYS A 236 1.03 -30.64 13.69
C LYS A 236 1.44 -30.00 12.36
N VAL A 237 0.61 -29.08 11.85
CA VAL A 237 0.77 -28.50 10.53
C VAL A 237 1.13 -27.02 10.61
N GLY A 238 2.15 -26.60 9.85
CA GLY A 238 2.45 -25.21 9.56
C GLY A 238 2.09 -24.87 8.11
N VAL A 239 1.66 -23.64 7.87
CA VAL A 239 1.45 -23.11 6.51
C VAL A 239 2.31 -21.87 6.36
N VAL A 240 3.15 -21.85 5.32
CA VAL A 240 3.93 -20.68 4.90
C VAL A 240 3.36 -20.15 3.59
N ALA A 241 2.86 -18.93 3.60
CA ALA A 241 2.25 -18.31 2.44
C ALA A 241 2.29 -16.77 2.55
N GLN A 242 2.35 -16.08 1.43
CA GLN A 242 2.20 -14.62 1.41
C GLN A 242 0.78 -14.20 1.85
N ARG A 243 -0.25 -14.97 1.43
CA ARG A 243 -1.64 -14.75 1.81
C ARG A 243 -2.44 -16.04 1.72
N ILE A 244 -3.43 -16.19 2.58
CA ILE A 244 -4.41 -17.28 2.48
C ILE A 244 -5.36 -16.99 1.31
N GLY A 245 -5.69 -18.04 0.54
CA GLY A 245 -6.45 -17.96 -0.70
C GLY A 245 -5.55 -17.85 -1.95
N GLY A 246 -4.32 -17.31 -1.83
CA GLY A 246 -3.42 -17.12 -2.96
C GLY A 246 -4.10 -16.33 -4.09
N GLN A 247 -3.90 -16.74 -5.34
CA GLN A 247 -4.48 -16.10 -6.53
C GLN A 247 -6.00 -16.18 -6.60
N VAL A 248 -6.63 -17.10 -5.90
CA VAL A 248 -8.11 -17.22 -5.93
C VAL A 248 -8.79 -15.96 -5.39
N ASN A 249 -8.13 -15.18 -4.53
CA ASN A 249 -8.65 -13.90 -4.06
C ASN A 249 -8.94 -12.88 -5.20
N GLU A 250 -8.29 -13.05 -6.36
CA GLU A 250 -8.44 -12.19 -7.53
C GLU A 250 -9.54 -12.69 -8.47
N THR A 251 -10.11 -13.86 -8.21
CA THR A 251 -11.16 -14.46 -9.05
C THR A 251 -12.52 -13.86 -8.71
N VAL A 252 -13.13 -13.19 -9.68
CA VAL A 252 -14.42 -12.50 -9.49
C VAL A 252 -15.55 -13.49 -9.27
N GLY A 253 -15.59 -14.57 -10.04
CA GLY A 253 -16.62 -15.61 -9.94
C GLY A 253 -16.05 -17.00 -10.16
N ILE A 254 -16.54 -17.98 -9.41
CA ILE A 254 -16.17 -19.40 -9.48
C ILE A 254 -17.45 -20.19 -9.61
N GLU A 255 -17.63 -20.89 -10.76
CA GLU A 255 -18.82 -21.68 -11.09
C GLU A 255 -18.50 -23.18 -11.27
N ASN A 256 -17.23 -23.53 -11.23
CA ASN A 256 -16.74 -24.89 -11.48
C ASN A 256 -16.24 -25.61 -10.21
N PHE A 257 -16.56 -25.08 -9.03
CA PHE A 257 -16.21 -25.74 -7.78
C PHE A 257 -17.28 -26.73 -7.37
N ILE A 258 -16.90 -28.01 -7.23
CA ILE A 258 -17.85 -29.10 -6.95
C ILE A 258 -18.65 -28.79 -5.69
N SER A 259 -19.96 -28.97 -5.73
CA SER A 259 -20.95 -28.72 -4.71
C SER A 259 -21.24 -27.25 -4.37
N VAL A 260 -20.56 -26.30 -5.00
CA VAL A 260 -20.80 -24.87 -4.87
C VAL A 260 -21.16 -24.30 -6.24
N PRO A 261 -22.45 -24.05 -6.53
CA PRO A 261 -22.90 -23.58 -7.85
C PRO A 261 -22.28 -22.25 -8.26
N TYR A 262 -22.06 -21.36 -7.29
CA TYR A 262 -21.41 -20.08 -7.49
C TYR A 262 -20.78 -19.57 -6.19
N THR A 263 -19.60 -19.03 -6.26
CA THR A 263 -18.93 -18.29 -5.18
C THR A 263 -17.97 -17.27 -5.76
N THR A 264 -17.49 -16.33 -4.94
CA THR A 264 -16.38 -15.45 -5.30
C THR A 264 -15.07 -16.01 -4.76
N GLY A 265 -13.95 -15.63 -5.38
CA GLY A 265 -12.62 -16.05 -4.89
C GLY A 265 -12.36 -15.61 -3.46
N THR A 266 -12.77 -14.39 -3.09
CA THR A 266 -12.63 -13.85 -1.73
C THR A 266 -13.50 -14.61 -0.72
N ALA A 267 -14.71 -15.01 -1.09
CA ALA A 267 -15.59 -15.82 -0.24
C ALA A 267 -14.97 -17.20 -0.02
N LEU A 268 -14.53 -17.90 -1.07
CA LEU A 268 -13.86 -19.19 -0.98
C LEU A 268 -12.59 -19.11 -0.10
N ALA A 269 -11.75 -18.09 -0.29
CA ALA A 269 -10.57 -17.89 0.54
C ALA A 269 -10.91 -17.65 2.02
N GLY A 270 -11.99 -16.90 2.29
CA GLY A 270 -12.51 -16.68 3.63
C GLY A 270 -12.97 -17.96 4.31
N ASP A 271 -13.65 -18.84 3.57
CA ASP A 271 -14.12 -20.13 4.10
C ASP A 271 -12.98 -21.12 4.33
N LEU A 272 -12.00 -21.16 3.41
CA LEU A 272 -10.78 -21.96 3.61
C LEU A 272 -10.01 -21.52 4.87
N ARG A 273 -10.00 -20.22 5.19
CA ARG A 273 -9.34 -19.69 6.39
C ARG A 273 -10.08 -20.05 7.69
N LYS A 274 -11.41 -20.11 7.65
CA LYS A 274 -12.23 -20.50 8.82
C LYS A 274 -12.11 -21.98 9.15
N HIS A 275 -11.87 -22.82 8.13
CA HIS A 275 -11.79 -24.25 8.25
C HIS A 275 -10.50 -24.73 8.89
#